data_7b0dcd6f0d7dd77d54a064b90caffe4b
#
_entry.id   7b0dcd6f0d7dd77d54a064b90caffe4b
#
_cell.length_a   1.000
_cell.length_b   1.000
_cell.length_c   1.000
_cell.angle_alpha   90.00
_cell.angle_beta   90.00
_cell.angle_gamma   90.00
#
_symmetry.space_group_name_H-M   'P 1'
#
loop_
_entity.id
_entity.type
_entity.pdbx_description
1 polymer ?
#
loop_
_entity_poly.entity_id
_entity_poly.type
_entity_poly.pdbx_seq_one_letter_code
_entity_poly.pdbx_strand_id
1 'polypeptide(L)'
;MKNRISFIQYFTTFSLIFFLNSEFALSNDISKLFGNWKHREKPVWININPDTDIGKGIIIKNDDDPTSIGKFLFIDLLSDEDRFSGKIYVPQLGRFHPMKAEISDSGNIKVLVKVGFIKRTVYFDKQT
;
A
#
# COMPACT_ATOMS: atom_id res chain seq x y z
N MET A 1 14.27 49.99 -14.52
CA MET A 1 13.10 49.26 -14.98
C MET A 1 13.44 47.88 -15.56
N LYS A 2 14.46 47.78 -16.41
CA LYS A 2 14.84 46.49 -17.00
C LYS A 2 15.31 45.48 -15.97
N ASN A 3 15.96 45.90 -14.90
CA ASN A 3 16.47 45.01 -13.83
C ASN A 3 15.35 44.35 -13.01
N ARG A 4 14.21 45.02 -12.86
CA ARG A 4 13.07 44.44 -12.12
C ARG A 4 12.43 43.28 -12.85
N ILE A 5 12.32 43.36 -14.18
CA ILE A 5 11.72 42.29 -14.99
C ILE A 5 12.61 41.03 -14.96
N SER A 6 13.91 41.18 -15.10
CA SER A 6 14.87 40.09 -15.02
C SER A 6 14.83 39.37 -13.67
N PHE A 7 14.74 40.16 -12.59
CA PHE A 7 14.66 39.59 -11.23
C PHE A 7 13.43 38.75 -11.01
N ILE A 8 12.27 39.19 -11.50
CA ILE A 8 11.01 38.45 -11.39
C ILE A 8 11.10 37.15 -12.16
N GLN A 9 11.69 37.12 -13.35
CA GLN A 9 11.86 35.89 -14.13
C GLN A 9 12.71 34.84 -13.41
N TYR A 10 13.82 35.23 -12.84
CA TYR A 10 14.68 34.32 -12.08
C TYR A 10 13.98 33.75 -10.85
N PHE A 11 13.23 34.56 -10.15
CA PHE A 11 12.49 34.13 -8.98
C PHE A 11 11.43 33.09 -9.34
N THR A 12 10.69 33.28 -10.41
CA THR A 12 9.66 32.36 -10.86
C THR A 12 10.25 31.00 -11.27
N THR A 13 11.36 30.99 -12.01
CA THR A 13 12.04 29.77 -12.42
C THR A 13 12.55 28.98 -11.21
N PHE A 14 13.13 29.64 -10.23
CA PHE A 14 13.63 29.01 -9.03
C PHE A 14 12.50 28.37 -8.20
N SER A 15 11.37 29.05 -8.07
CA SER A 15 10.20 28.54 -7.37
C SER A 15 9.65 27.25 -8.02
N LEU A 16 9.62 27.21 -9.36
CA LEU A 16 9.14 26.06 -10.11
C LEU A 16 10.02 24.81 -9.89
N ILE A 17 11.35 24.98 -9.93
CA ILE A 17 12.30 23.88 -9.70
C ILE A 17 12.15 23.32 -8.28
N PHE A 18 11.99 24.16 -7.30
CA PHE A 18 11.81 23.74 -5.90
C PHE A 18 10.53 22.90 -5.73
N PHE A 19 9.45 23.31 -6.36
CA PHE A 19 8.17 22.59 -6.31
C PHE A 19 8.28 21.16 -6.89
N LEU A 20 8.95 21.00 -8.04
CA LEU A 20 9.15 19.68 -8.66
C LEU A 20 9.96 18.74 -7.75
N ASN A 21 10.99 19.24 -7.11
CA ASN A 21 11.81 18.43 -6.21
C ASN A 21 11.04 17.94 -4.99
N SER A 22 10.11 18.73 -4.46
CA SER A 22 9.33 18.33 -3.29
C SER A 22 8.32 17.22 -3.59
N GLU A 23 7.79 17.13 -4.82
CA GLU A 23 6.87 16.06 -5.19
C GLU A 23 7.57 14.70 -5.26
N PHE A 24 8.79 14.62 -5.77
CA PHE A 24 9.53 13.37 -5.87
C PHE A 24 9.98 12.82 -4.51
N ALA A 25 10.14 13.66 -3.50
CA ALA A 25 10.66 13.24 -2.20
C ALA A 25 9.63 12.55 -1.31
N LEU A 26 8.31 12.64 -1.60
CA LEU A 26 7.25 12.25 -0.69
C LEU A 26 6.43 11.02 -1.12
N SER A 27 6.65 10.49 -2.34
CA SER A 27 5.84 9.36 -2.81
C SER A 27 6.48 8.02 -2.48
N ASN A 28 5.83 7.22 -1.65
CA ASN A 28 6.14 5.82 -1.49
C ASN A 28 5.46 5.03 -2.62
N ASP A 29 6.19 4.13 -3.25
CA ASP A 29 5.71 3.44 -4.45
C ASP A 29 4.91 2.21 -4.08
N ILE A 30 3.62 2.19 -4.45
CA ILE A 30 2.72 1.05 -4.24
C ILE A 30 3.22 -0.22 -4.92
N SER A 31 4.10 -0.10 -5.94
CA SER A 31 4.66 -1.25 -6.64
C SER A 31 5.45 -2.18 -5.72
N LYS A 32 5.89 -1.72 -4.58
CA LYS A 32 6.54 -2.55 -3.56
C LYS A 32 5.65 -3.64 -3.02
N LEU A 33 4.33 -3.47 -3.13
CA LEU A 33 3.34 -4.46 -2.71
C LEU A 33 2.98 -5.46 -3.82
N PHE A 34 3.43 -5.25 -5.05
CA PHE A 34 3.07 -6.14 -6.16
C PHE A 34 3.71 -7.51 -6.02
N GLY A 35 2.97 -8.54 -6.36
CA GLY A 35 3.45 -9.92 -6.34
C GLY A 35 2.55 -10.85 -5.57
N ASN A 36 3.09 -12.03 -5.29
CA ASN A 36 2.41 -13.07 -4.52
C ASN A 36 2.91 -13.06 -3.08
N TRP A 37 1.99 -13.20 -2.17
CA TRP A 37 2.25 -13.16 -0.74
C TRP A 37 1.51 -14.28 -0.03
N LYS A 38 2.09 -14.83 1.03
CA LYS A 38 1.45 -15.85 1.86
C LYS A 38 1.29 -15.34 3.28
N HIS A 39 0.10 -15.48 3.83
CA HIS A 39 -0.15 -15.23 5.25
C HIS A 39 0.80 -16.13 6.07
N ARG A 40 1.51 -15.55 7.04
CA ARG A 40 2.53 -16.29 7.79
C ARG A 40 1.95 -17.44 8.61
N GLU A 41 0.76 -17.24 9.19
CA GLU A 41 0.16 -18.19 10.12
C GLU A 41 -0.96 -19.03 9.51
N LYS A 42 -1.55 -18.60 8.38
CA LYS A 42 -2.67 -19.28 7.73
C LYS A 42 -2.31 -19.72 6.31
N PRO A 43 -2.91 -20.80 5.81
CA PRO A 43 -2.66 -21.26 4.44
C PRO A 43 -3.45 -20.43 3.42
N VAL A 44 -3.15 -19.15 3.36
CA VAL A 44 -3.81 -18.17 2.48
C VAL A 44 -2.74 -17.45 1.67
N TRP A 45 -2.87 -17.51 0.34
CA TRP A 45 -2.00 -16.84 -0.61
C TRP A 45 -2.78 -15.78 -1.35
N ILE A 46 -2.16 -14.62 -1.54
CA ILE A 46 -2.77 -13.50 -2.24
C ILE A 46 -1.87 -13.00 -3.36
N ASN A 47 -2.48 -12.35 -4.33
CA ASN A 47 -1.78 -11.64 -5.40
C ASN A 47 -2.20 -10.18 -5.39
N ILE A 48 -1.22 -9.29 -5.43
CA ILE A 48 -1.42 -7.85 -5.63
C ILE A 48 -0.84 -7.51 -6.98
N ASN A 49 -1.69 -7.09 -7.92
CA ASN A 49 -1.31 -6.92 -9.32
C ASN A 49 -1.94 -5.62 -9.87
N PRO A 50 -1.14 -4.75 -10.50
CA PRO A 50 -1.64 -3.49 -11.05
C PRO A 50 -2.51 -3.68 -12.29
N ASP A 51 -2.37 -4.81 -13.02
CA ASP A 51 -3.01 -5.01 -14.31
C ASP A 51 -4.47 -5.44 -14.19
N THR A 52 -4.85 -6.08 -13.09
CA THR A 52 -6.21 -6.60 -12.90
C THR A 52 -7.07 -5.68 -12.04
N ASP A 53 -6.61 -5.37 -10.84
CA ASP A 53 -7.37 -4.51 -9.90
C ASP A 53 -6.40 -3.66 -9.10
N ILE A 54 -6.32 -2.38 -9.46
CA ILE A 54 -5.44 -1.43 -8.78
C ILE A 54 -5.89 -1.28 -7.31
N GLY A 55 -4.93 -1.40 -6.40
CA GLY A 55 -5.18 -1.23 -4.97
C GLY A 55 -5.91 -2.38 -4.30
N LYS A 56 -5.90 -3.56 -4.90
CA LYS A 56 -6.57 -4.75 -4.35
C LYS A 56 -5.62 -5.93 -4.23
N GLY A 57 -5.87 -6.77 -3.22
CA GLY A 57 -5.21 -8.06 -3.07
C GLY A 57 -6.24 -9.17 -3.18
N ILE A 58 -6.03 -10.07 -4.14
CA ILE A 58 -6.97 -11.15 -4.47
C ILE A 58 -6.46 -12.46 -3.87
N ILE A 59 -7.35 -13.22 -3.24
CA ILE A 59 -7.02 -14.55 -2.73
C ILE A 59 -6.86 -15.49 -3.92
N ILE A 60 -5.67 -16.07 -4.08
CA ILE A 60 -5.37 -17.02 -5.16
C ILE A 60 -5.36 -18.47 -4.67
N LYS A 61 -5.19 -18.68 -3.37
CA LYS A 61 -5.23 -20.00 -2.75
C LYS A 61 -5.61 -19.85 -1.29
N ASN A 62 -6.48 -20.74 -0.80
CA ASN A 62 -6.84 -20.82 0.61
C ASN A 62 -7.21 -22.26 0.93
N ASP A 63 -6.33 -22.97 1.65
CA ASP A 63 -6.52 -24.38 1.95
C ASP A 63 -7.63 -24.61 2.98
N ASP A 64 -7.90 -23.62 3.85
CA ASP A 64 -8.96 -23.72 4.86
C ASP A 64 -10.35 -23.37 4.29
N ASP A 65 -10.40 -22.55 3.25
CA ASP A 65 -11.65 -22.13 2.62
C ASP A 65 -11.44 -21.89 1.12
N PRO A 66 -11.49 -22.97 0.29
CA PRO A 66 -11.32 -22.82 -1.15
C PRO A 66 -12.37 -21.95 -1.83
N THR A 67 -13.53 -21.73 -1.20
CA THR A 67 -14.58 -20.87 -1.75
C THR A 67 -14.20 -19.39 -1.73
N SER A 68 -13.19 -19.02 -0.96
CA SER A 68 -12.69 -17.64 -0.89
C SER A 68 -11.81 -17.26 -2.07
N ILE A 69 -11.35 -18.21 -2.88
CA ILE A 69 -10.48 -17.94 -4.03
C ILE A 69 -11.20 -16.99 -5.01
N GLY A 70 -10.51 -15.94 -5.43
CA GLY A 70 -11.05 -14.89 -6.28
C GLY A 70 -11.69 -13.73 -5.53
N LYS A 71 -11.88 -13.84 -4.22
CA LYS A 71 -12.36 -12.74 -3.39
C LYS A 71 -11.22 -11.82 -3.00
N PHE A 72 -11.56 -10.58 -2.65
CA PHE A 72 -10.58 -9.60 -2.21
C PHE A 72 -10.28 -9.75 -0.72
N LEU A 73 -8.99 -9.86 -0.37
CA LEU A 73 -8.53 -9.75 1.01
C LEU A 73 -8.20 -8.30 1.35
N PHE A 74 -7.54 -7.60 0.43
CA PHE A 74 -7.23 -6.18 0.55
C PHE A 74 -7.99 -5.37 -0.47
N ILE A 75 -8.47 -4.19 -0.07
CA ILE A 75 -9.04 -3.18 -0.96
C ILE A 75 -8.51 -1.80 -0.58
N ASP A 76 -8.65 -0.85 -1.49
CA ASP A 76 -8.30 0.56 -1.28
C ASP A 76 -6.85 0.76 -0.84
N LEU A 77 -5.92 -0.08 -1.34
CA LEU A 77 -4.50 0.06 -1.05
C LEU A 77 -3.95 1.34 -1.66
N LEU A 78 -3.37 2.19 -0.83
CA LEU A 78 -2.82 3.48 -1.22
C LEU A 78 -1.48 3.70 -0.52
N SER A 79 -0.60 4.45 -1.19
CA SER A 79 0.59 4.98 -0.53
C SER A 79 0.19 6.08 0.45
N ASP A 80 0.79 6.05 1.64
CA ASP A 80 0.54 6.99 2.73
C ASP A 80 1.88 7.36 3.36
N GLU A 81 2.55 8.38 2.77
CA GLU A 81 3.90 8.80 3.13
C GLU A 81 4.90 7.64 3.03
N ASP A 82 5.43 7.15 4.15
CA ASP A 82 6.39 6.04 4.22
C ASP A 82 5.72 4.67 4.42
N ARG A 83 4.39 4.63 4.41
CA ARG A 83 3.59 3.43 4.65
C ARG A 83 2.53 3.26 3.58
N PHE A 84 1.68 2.26 3.77
CA PHE A 84 0.51 2.00 2.96
C PHE A 84 -0.73 1.98 3.85
N SER A 85 -1.84 2.39 3.31
CA SER A 85 -3.14 2.29 3.97
C SER A 85 -4.09 1.49 3.09
N GLY A 86 -5.17 1.01 3.68
CA GLY A 86 -6.20 0.28 2.97
C GLY A 86 -7.18 -0.35 3.93
N LYS A 87 -7.85 -1.40 3.44
CA LYS A 87 -8.77 -2.20 4.24
C LYS A 87 -8.49 -3.67 4.02
N ILE A 88 -8.63 -4.46 5.08
CA ILE A 88 -8.48 -5.92 5.05
C ILE A 88 -9.79 -6.57 5.47
N TYR A 89 -10.16 -7.65 4.79
CA TYR A 89 -11.33 -8.45 5.15
C TYR A 89 -11.04 -9.30 6.40
N VAL A 90 -11.90 -9.19 7.39
CA VAL A 90 -11.79 -9.96 8.63
C VAL A 90 -12.93 -10.98 8.67
N PRO A 91 -12.64 -12.28 8.38
CA PRO A 91 -13.69 -13.29 8.26
C PRO A 91 -14.57 -13.45 9.49
N GLN A 92 -13.98 -13.35 10.69
CA GLN A 92 -14.70 -13.46 11.96
C GLN A 92 -15.77 -12.39 12.14
N LEU A 93 -15.59 -11.24 11.47
CA LEU A 93 -16.52 -10.11 11.54
C LEU A 93 -17.33 -9.92 10.25
N GLY A 94 -16.99 -10.67 9.19
CA GLY A 94 -17.70 -10.63 7.92
C GLY A 94 -17.62 -9.32 7.17
N ARG A 95 -16.57 -8.51 7.38
CA ARG A 95 -16.43 -7.19 6.74
C ARG A 95 -14.99 -6.72 6.69
N PHE A 96 -14.77 -5.68 5.88
CA PHE A 96 -13.48 -5.01 5.78
C PHE A 96 -13.26 -4.06 6.95
N HIS A 97 -12.00 -3.97 7.39
CA HIS A 97 -11.56 -3.06 8.44
C HIS A 97 -10.36 -2.24 7.97
N PRO A 98 -10.24 -0.99 8.42
CA PRO A 98 -9.06 -0.18 8.12
C PRO A 98 -7.78 -0.85 8.61
N MET A 99 -6.71 -0.69 7.82
CA MET A 99 -5.40 -1.22 8.18
C MET A 99 -4.30 -0.27 7.72
N LYS A 100 -3.14 -0.40 8.34
CA LYS A 100 -1.88 0.21 7.91
C LYS A 100 -0.91 -0.91 7.59
N ALA A 101 -0.09 -0.72 6.58
CA ALA A 101 0.90 -1.71 6.18
C ALA A 101 2.25 -1.05 5.93
N GLU A 102 3.30 -1.81 6.13
CA GLU A 102 4.66 -1.40 5.78
C GLU A 102 5.46 -2.62 5.32
N ILE A 103 6.50 -2.38 4.53
CA ILE A 103 7.45 -3.42 4.17
C ILE A 103 8.51 -3.46 5.26
N SER A 104 8.68 -4.62 5.88
CA SER A 104 9.70 -4.82 6.91
C SER A 104 11.11 -4.89 6.29
N ASP A 105 12.14 -4.82 7.13
CA ASP A 105 13.54 -4.90 6.68
C ASP A 105 13.83 -6.21 5.94
N SER A 106 13.12 -7.28 6.28
CA SER A 106 13.26 -8.59 5.61
C SER A 106 12.43 -8.71 4.32
N GLY A 107 11.70 -7.65 3.92
CA GLY A 107 10.94 -7.63 2.68
C GLY A 107 9.53 -8.19 2.79
N ASN A 108 9.04 -8.44 3.98
CA ASN A 108 7.67 -8.94 4.21
C ASN A 108 6.70 -7.79 4.47
N ILE A 109 5.41 -8.02 4.19
CA ILE A 109 4.37 -7.04 4.52
C ILE A 109 3.97 -7.23 5.98
N LYS A 110 4.09 -6.15 6.77
CA LYS A 110 3.56 -6.09 8.13
C LYS A 110 2.28 -5.27 8.12
N VAL A 111 1.16 -5.89 8.47
CA VAL A 111 -0.16 -5.27 8.48
C VAL A 111 -0.62 -5.06 9.91
N LEU A 112 -1.00 -3.84 10.23
CA LEU A 112 -1.60 -3.50 11.51
C LEU A 112 -3.10 -3.26 11.30
N VAL A 113 -3.92 -4.08 11.95
CA VAL A 113 -5.38 -4.00 11.91
C VAL A 113 -5.89 -3.54 13.26
N LYS A 114 -6.75 -2.53 13.26
CA LYS A 114 -7.38 -2.05 14.49
C LYS A 114 -8.87 -2.31 14.43
N VAL A 115 -9.36 -3.10 15.40
CA VAL A 115 -10.78 -3.41 15.56
C VAL A 115 -11.20 -2.99 16.97
N GLY A 116 -11.89 -1.86 17.08
CA GLY A 116 -12.22 -1.29 18.38
C GLY A 116 -10.96 -0.93 19.15
N PHE A 117 -10.80 -1.52 20.34
CA PHE A 117 -9.63 -1.33 21.19
C PHE A 117 -8.52 -2.36 20.92
N ILE A 118 -8.78 -3.36 20.08
CA ILE A 118 -7.85 -4.44 19.80
C ILE A 118 -7.03 -4.10 18.58
N LYS A 119 -5.70 -4.22 18.71
CA LYS A 119 -4.75 -4.12 17.59
C LYS A 119 -4.18 -5.50 17.32
N ARG A 120 -4.14 -5.89 16.03
CA ARG A 120 -3.51 -7.14 15.60
C ARG A 120 -2.50 -6.85 14.53
N THR A 121 -1.39 -7.56 14.60
CA THR A 121 -0.35 -7.53 13.57
C THR A 121 -0.39 -8.84 12.81
N VAL A 122 -0.43 -8.73 11.48
CA VAL A 122 -0.44 -9.87 10.56
C VAL A 122 0.71 -9.69 9.59
N TYR A 123 1.43 -10.77 9.31
CA TYR A 123 2.55 -10.76 8.37
C TYR A 123 2.21 -11.57 7.13
N PHE A 124 2.65 -11.05 5.98
CA PHE A 124 2.60 -11.75 4.70
C PHE A 124 4.02 -11.87 4.18
N ASP A 125 4.41 -13.11 3.89
CA ASP A 125 5.74 -13.43 3.41
C ASP A 125 5.74 -13.48 1.88
N LYS A 126 6.76 -12.88 1.27
CA LYS A 126 6.86 -12.82 -0.18
C LYS A 126 7.10 -14.20 -0.76
N GLN A 127 6.38 -14.51 -1.82
CA GLN A 127 6.53 -15.75 -2.56
C GLN A 127 7.29 -15.51 -3.87
N THR A 128 8.18 -16.40 -4.21
CA THR A 128 9.00 -16.35 -5.44
C THR A 128 8.40 -17.17 -6.56
#